data_1003fa68f8397218d23ee6dba8050d56
#
_entry.id   1003fa68f8397218d23ee6dba8050d56
#
_cell.length_a   1.000
_cell.length_b   1.000
_cell.length_c   1.000
_cell.angle_alpha   90.00
_cell.angle_beta   90.00
_cell.angle_gamma   90.00
#
_symmetry.space_group_name_H-M   'P 1'
#
loop_
_entity.id
_entity.type
_entity.pdbx_description
1 polymer ?
#
loop_
_entity_poly.entity_id
_entity_poly.type
_entity_poly.pdbx_seq_one_letter_code
_entity_poly.pdbx_strand_id
1 'polypeptide(L)'
;MTVTSLKLEGRLDTAAVARMEAGFAARAGALNAQGSKAIIDLEGLTYLSSMGIRLLVSTLKQFKQRGVTFVTVAPREATVQELLKMADLNGHLNLVGSVAAADAALADAS
;
A
#
# COMPACT_ATOMS: atom_id res chain seq x y z
N MET A 1 7.68 19.04 0.07
CA MET A 1 6.95 17.91 0.62
C MET A 1 7.44 16.62 -0.02
N THR A 2 7.79 15.63 0.77
CA THR A 2 8.41 14.40 0.28
C THR A 2 7.37 13.30 0.13
N VAL A 3 7.40 12.62 -1.01
CA VAL A 3 6.58 11.42 -1.24
C VAL A 3 7.45 10.19 -1.01
N THR A 4 7.02 9.31 -0.12
CA THR A 4 7.73 8.08 0.18
C THR A 4 7.07 6.91 -0.55
N SER A 5 7.85 6.11 -1.27
CA SER A 5 7.36 4.93 -1.95
C SER A 5 7.67 3.69 -1.12
N LEU A 6 6.62 2.91 -0.81
CA LEU A 6 6.73 1.63 -0.11
C LEU A 6 6.40 0.53 -1.11
N LYS A 7 7.41 -0.19 -1.55
CA LYS A 7 7.25 -1.19 -2.61
C LYS A 7 7.19 -2.60 -2.04
N LEU A 8 6.21 -3.37 -2.47
CA LEU A 8 6.08 -4.80 -2.17
C LEU A 8 6.01 -5.56 -3.48
N GLU A 9 6.79 -6.62 -3.62
CA GLU A 9 6.85 -7.38 -4.86
C GLU A 9 7.06 -8.87 -4.60
N GLY A 10 6.83 -9.68 -5.62
CA GLY A 10 6.97 -11.13 -5.54
C GLY A 10 5.81 -11.78 -4.81
N ARG A 11 6.07 -12.90 -4.16
CA ARG A 11 5.06 -13.67 -3.43
C ARG A 11 4.98 -13.18 -1.98
N LEU A 12 3.87 -12.56 -1.64
CA LEU A 12 3.62 -12.13 -0.27
C LEU A 12 2.80 -13.19 0.47
N ASP A 13 3.40 -14.37 0.63
CA ASP A 13 2.82 -15.47 1.39
C ASP A 13 3.09 -15.28 2.89
N THR A 14 2.59 -16.19 3.73
CA THR A 14 2.72 -16.08 5.18
C THR A 14 4.18 -15.98 5.62
N ALA A 15 5.07 -16.79 5.02
CA ALA A 15 6.49 -16.76 5.35
C ALA A 15 7.15 -15.43 4.95
N ALA A 16 6.80 -14.91 3.78
CA ALA A 16 7.31 -13.63 3.31
C ALA A 16 6.85 -12.49 4.21
N VAL A 17 5.58 -12.49 4.62
CA VAL A 17 5.05 -11.49 5.55
C VAL A 17 5.84 -11.52 6.86
N ALA A 18 6.08 -12.70 7.39
CA ALA A 18 6.83 -12.85 8.64
C ALA A 18 8.25 -12.26 8.53
N ARG A 19 8.89 -12.41 7.35
CA ARG A 19 10.26 -11.91 7.15
C ARG A 19 10.31 -10.39 6.96
N MET A 20 9.30 -9.79 6.31
CA MET A 20 9.37 -8.39 5.91
C MET A 20 8.56 -7.44 6.80
N GLU A 21 7.70 -7.98 7.65
CA GLU A 21 6.74 -7.19 8.42
C GLU A 21 7.40 -6.10 9.28
N ALA A 22 8.46 -6.45 10.01
CA ALA A 22 9.13 -5.49 10.88
C ALA A 22 9.75 -4.34 10.08
N GLY A 23 10.41 -4.64 8.96
CA GLY A 23 11.02 -3.62 8.11
C GLY A 23 9.98 -2.72 7.47
N PHE A 24 8.88 -3.32 7.00
CA PHE A 24 7.79 -2.56 6.41
C PHE A 24 7.13 -1.66 7.45
N ALA A 25 6.86 -2.18 8.64
CA ALA A 25 6.26 -1.41 9.73
C ALA A 25 7.17 -0.25 10.15
N ALA A 26 8.48 -0.47 10.18
CA ALA A 26 9.42 0.59 10.53
C ALA A 26 9.40 1.72 9.50
N ARG A 27 9.38 1.38 8.19
CA ARG A 27 9.31 2.39 7.14
C ARG A 27 8.00 3.13 7.14
N ALA A 28 6.89 2.39 7.33
CA ALA A 28 5.57 3.01 7.43
C ALA A 28 5.44 3.89 8.66
N GLY A 29 6.01 3.43 9.79
CA GLY A 29 5.99 4.18 11.05
C GLY A 29 6.76 5.49 11.00
N ALA A 30 7.74 5.61 10.10
CA ALA A 30 8.46 6.85 9.90
C ALA A 30 7.59 7.94 9.26
N LEU A 31 6.47 7.55 8.64
CA LEU A 31 5.50 8.47 8.03
C LEU A 31 4.41 8.79 9.04
N ASN A 32 4.76 9.49 10.09
CA ASN A 32 3.82 9.82 11.15
C ASN A 32 3.45 11.31 11.24
N ALA A 33 4.01 12.13 10.36
CA ALA A 33 3.72 13.55 10.36
C ALA A 33 2.51 13.85 9.48
N GLN A 34 1.61 14.70 9.96
CA GLN A 34 0.47 15.17 9.19
C GLN A 34 0.97 15.88 7.93
N GLY A 35 0.37 15.58 6.80
CA GLY A 35 0.79 16.15 5.52
C GLY A 35 1.80 15.31 4.75
N SER A 36 2.30 14.23 5.34
CA SER A 36 3.17 13.29 4.64
C SER A 36 2.37 12.57 3.55
N LYS A 37 3.06 12.20 2.46
CA LYS A 37 2.44 11.48 1.34
C LYS A 37 3.17 10.17 1.09
N ALA A 38 2.42 9.12 0.76
CA ALA A 38 2.97 7.78 0.52
C ALA A 38 2.36 7.15 -0.73
N ILE A 39 3.19 6.39 -1.45
CA ILE A 39 2.73 5.51 -2.52
C ILE A 39 3.01 4.08 -2.06
N ILE A 40 1.96 3.26 -2.01
CA ILE A 40 2.11 1.83 -1.74
C ILE A 40 2.15 1.14 -3.09
N ASP A 41 3.35 0.77 -3.54
CA ASP A 41 3.55 0.21 -4.87
C ASP A 41 3.46 -1.32 -4.82
N LEU A 42 2.38 -1.86 -5.37
CA LEU A 42 2.12 -3.30 -5.42
C LEU A 42 2.20 -3.88 -6.83
N GLU A 43 2.73 -3.11 -7.80
CA GLU A 43 2.77 -3.56 -9.20
C GLU A 43 3.42 -4.92 -9.38
N GLY A 44 4.47 -5.19 -8.63
CA GLY A 44 5.24 -6.44 -8.76
C GLY A 44 4.73 -7.61 -7.94
N LEU A 45 3.61 -7.48 -7.23
CA LEU A 45 3.06 -8.58 -6.46
C LEU A 45 2.51 -9.67 -7.38
N THR A 46 2.94 -10.91 -7.15
CA THR A 46 2.47 -12.06 -7.91
C THR A 46 1.59 -13.00 -7.09
N TYR A 47 1.57 -12.82 -5.76
CA TYR A 47 0.72 -13.58 -4.85
C TYR A 47 0.53 -12.80 -3.56
N LEU A 48 -0.67 -12.87 -3.00
CA LEU A 48 -1.01 -12.16 -1.77
C LEU A 48 -1.80 -13.06 -0.85
N SER A 49 -1.25 -13.35 0.33
CA SER A 49 -1.92 -14.16 1.36
C SER A 49 -2.86 -13.29 2.21
N SER A 50 -3.71 -13.96 2.99
CA SER A 50 -4.58 -13.28 3.95
C SER A 50 -3.79 -12.43 4.95
N MET A 51 -2.61 -12.92 5.36
CA MET A 51 -1.73 -12.17 6.26
C MET A 51 -1.19 -10.92 5.59
N GLY A 52 -0.86 -11.00 4.29
CA GLY A 52 -0.43 -9.84 3.52
C GLY A 52 -1.53 -8.79 3.39
N ILE A 53 -2.75 -9.22 3.13
CA ILE A 53 -3.90 -8.30 3.07
C ILE A 53 -4.09 -7.62 4.42
N ARG A 54 -4.01 -8.37 5.51
CA ARG A 54 -4.16 -7.82 6.86
C ARG A 54 -3.09 -6.78 7.16
N LEU A 55 -1.85 -7.06 6.78
CA LEU A 55 -0.74 -6.12 6.96
C LEU A 55 -1.01 -4.81 6.21
N LEU A 56 -1.42 -4.89 4.95
CA LEU A 56 -1.75 -3.71 4.15
C LEU A 56 -2.88 -2.90 4.76
N VAL A 57 -3.99 -3.55 5.08
CA VAL A 57 -5.16 -2.87 5.65
C VAL A 57 -4.81 -2.19 6.97
N SER A 58 -4.07 -2.87 7.83
CA SER A 58 -3.63 -2.33 9.12
C SER A 58 -2.76 -1.09 8.93
N THR A 59 -1.80 -1.16 7.99
CA THR A 59 -0.91 -0.04 7.70
C THR A 59 -1.67 1.17 7.19
N LEU A 60 -2.62 0.96 6.28
CA LEU A 60 -3.38 2.06 5.69
C LEU A 60 -4.34 2.71 6.70
N LYS A 61 -4.87 1.93 7.63
CA LYS A 61 -5.66 2.48 8.73
C LYS A 61 -4.81 3.40 9.61
N GLN A 62 -3.57 2.98 9.89
CA GLN A 62 -2.65 3.81 10.67
C GLN A 62 -2.32 5.11 9.95
N PHE A 63 -2.12 5.06 8.63
CA PHE A 63 -1.89 6.27 7.84
C PHE A 63 -3.05 7.25 7.97
N LYS A 64 -4.29 6.76 7.86
CA LYS A 64 -5.47 7.61 8.04
C LYS A 64 -5.51 8.27 9.40
N GLN A 65 -5.20 7.51 10.44
CA GLN A 65 -5.20 8.03 11.81
C GLN A 65 -4.14 9.10 12.03
N ARG A 66 -3.02 9.01 11.30
CA ARG A 66 -1.90 9.93 11.46
C ARG A 66 -1.94 11.10 10.49
N GLY A 67 -2.93 11.16 9.61
CA GLY A 67 -3.03 12.23 8.62
C GLY A 67 -2.09 12.08 7.44
N VAL A 68 -1.62 10.88 7.17
CA VAL A 68 -0.78 10.58 5.99
C VAL A 68 -1.68 10.33 4.79
N THR A 69 -1.46 11.08 3.72
CA THR A 69 -2.16 10.88 2.45
C THR A 69 -1.46 9.76 1.67
N PHE A 70 -2.20 8.78 1.20
CA PHE A 70 -1.60 7.66 0.47
C PHE A 70 -2.43 7.25 -0.73
N VAL A 71 -1.76 6.60 -1.69
CA VAL A 71 -2.37 5.99 -2.86
C VAL A 71 -1.71 4.62 -3.05
N THR A 72 -2.48 3.63 -3.45
CA THR A 72 -2.00 2.27 -3.67
C THR A 72 -1.99 1.96 -5.17
N VAL A 73 -0.84 1.56 -5.70
CA VAL A 73 -0.72 1.14 -7.10
C VAL A 73 -1.07 -0.34 -7.20
N ALA A 74 -2.07 -0.66 -8.03
CA ALA A 74 -2.59 -2.01 -8.16
C ALA A 74 -1.55 -2.98 -8.74
N PRO A 75 -1.55 -4.26 -8.32
CA PRO A 75 -0.70 -5.27 -8.94
C PRO A 75 -1.05 -5.48 -10.41
N ARG A 76 -0.07 -5.87 -11.21
CA ARG A 76 -0.31 -6.22 -12.61
C ARG A 76 -0.96 -7.59 -12.76
N GLU A 77 -0.73 -8.49 -11.81
CA GLU A 77 -1.32 -9.82 -11.82
C GLU A 77 -2.82 -9.74 -11.57
N ALA A 78 -3.61 -10.21 -12.54
CA ALA A 78 -5.07 -10.09 -12.49
C ALA A 78 -5.69 -10.75 -11.26
N THR A 79 -5.20 -11.92 -10.87
CA THR A 79 -5.71 -12.64 -9.71
C THR A 79 -5.49 -11.83 -8.43
N VAL A 80 -4.32 -11.22 -8.29
CA VAL A 80 -4.00 -10.42 -7.12
C VAL A 80 -4.83 -9.15 -7.10
N GLN A 81 -5.04 -8.52 -8.26
CA GLN A 81 -5.94 -7.36 -8.38
C GLN A 81 -7.33 -7.68 -7.86
N GLU A 82 -7.88 -8.83 -8.26
CA GLU A 82 -9.21 -9.24 -7.84
C GLU A 82 -9.28 -9.44 -6.32
N LEU A 83 -8.26 -10.08 -5.74
CA LEU A 83 -8.19 -10.28 -4.30
C LEU A 83 -8.20 -8.94 -3.55
N LEU A 84 -7.43 -7.98 -4.03
CA LEU A 84 -7.37 -6.66 -3.40
C LEU A 84 -8.69 -5.90 -3.53
N LYS A 85 -9.34 -5.97 -4.69
CA LYS A 85 -10.63 -5.31 -4.89
C LYS A 85 -11.68 -5.92 -3.98
N MET A 86 -11.68 -7.24 -3.81
CA MET A 86 -12.61 -7.91 -2.91
C MET A 86 -12.36 -7.54 -1.44
N ALA A 87 -11.10 -7.37 -1.06
CA ALA A 87 -10.74 -6.97 0.30
C ALA A 87 -11.02 -5.50 0.56
N ASP A 88 -11.07 -4.67 -0.48
CA ASP A 88 -11.26 -3.23 -0.39
C ASP A 88 -12.74 -2.85 -0.51
N LEU A 89 -13.55 -3.40 0.39
CA LEU A 89 -15.01 -3.24 0.33
C LEU A 89 -15.47 -1.78 0.45
N ASN A 90 -14.67 -0.92 1.05
CA ASN A 90 -15.06 0.48 1.32
C ASN A 90 -14.18 1.50 0.64
N GLY A 91 -13.36 1.10 -0.32
CA GLY A 91 -12.48 2.00 -1.06
C GLY A 91 -11.34 2.59 -0.26
N HIS A 92 -10.92 1.95 0.83
CA HIS A 92 -9.88 2.48 1.70
C HIS A 92 -8.47 2.41 1.11
N LEU A 93 -8.26 1.56 0.10
CA LEU A 93 -6.93 1.36 -0.48
C LEU A 93 -6.53 2.48 -1.45
N ASN A 94 -7.50 3.25 -1.97
CA ASN A 94 -7.24 4.28 -2.97
C ASN A 94 -6.46 3.71 -4.16
N LEU A 95 -6.99 2.64 -4.77
CA LEU A 95 -6.30 1.93 -5.84
C LEU A 95 -6.22 2.76 -7.12
N VAL A 96 -5.04 2.80 -7.72
CA VAL A 96 -4.81 3.40 -9.04
C VAL A 96 -4.05 2.40 -9.91
N GLY A 97 -4.05 2.61 -11.22
CA GLY A 97 -3.51 1.64 -12.17
C GLY A 97 -2.02 1.72 -12.42
N SER A 98 -1.36 2.81 -12.02
CA SER A 98 0.07 2.99 -12.31
C SER A 98 0.72 3.96 -11.34
N VAL A 99 2.05 3.95 -11.31
CA VAL A 99 2.80 4.92 -10.50
C VAL A 99 2.54 6.35 -10.99
N ALA A 100 2.42 6.55 -12.30
CA ALA A 100 2.11 7.86 -12.84
C ALA A 100 0.75 8.37 -12.36
N ALA A 101 -0.26 7.48 -12.31
CA ALA A 101 -1.57 7.83 -11.77
C ALA A 101 -1.50 8.14 -10.27
N ALA A 102 -0.65 7.42 -9.53
CA ALA A 102 -0.44 7.68 -8.11
C ALA A 102 0.17 9.06 -7.87
N ASP A 103 1.19 9.41 -8.64
CA ASP A 103 1.82 10.73 -8.55
C ASP A 103 0.81 11.84 -8.83
N ALA A 104 -0.01 11.67 -9.86
CA ALA A 104 -1.03 12.64 -10.21
C ALA A 104 -2.08 12.80 -9.10
N ALA A 105 -2.53 11.68 -8.53
CA ALA A 105 -3.51 11.70 -7.45
C ALA A 105 -2.96 12.40 -6.21
N LEU A 106 -1.70 12.18 -5.86
CA LEU A 106 -1.08 12.82 -4.71
C LEU A 106 -0.84 14.31 -4.95
N ALA A 107 -0.51 14.70 -6.17
CA ALA A 107 -0.35 16.11 -6.53
C ALA A 107 -1.67 16.87 -6.35
N ASP A 108 -2.80 16.24 -6.72
CA ASP A 108 -4.12 16.85 -6.60
C ASP A 108 -4.62 16.89 -5.15
N ALA A 109 -4.05 16.07 -4.27
CA ALA A 109 -4.48 15.95 -2.88
C ALA A 109 -3.90 17.03 -1.96
N SER A 110 -3.06 17.89 -2.49
CA SER A 110 -2.40 18.93 -1.68
C SER A 110 -3.30 20.11 -1.33
#